data_edabd3a431b60b3402415ebb0a598471
#
_entry.id   edabd3a431b60b3402415ebb0a598471
#
_cell.length_a   1.000
_cell.length_b   1.000
_cell.length_c   1.000
_cell.angle_alpha   90.00
_cell.angle_beta   90.00
_cell.angle_gamma   90.00
#
_symmetry.space_group_name_H-M   'P 1'
#
loop_
_entity.id
_entity.type
_entity.pdbx_description
1 polymer ?
#
loop_
_entity_poly.entity_id
_entity_poly.type
_entity_poly.pdbx_seq_one_letter_code
_entity_poly.pdbx_strand_id
1 'polypeptide(L)'
;VLEEVPVPQVRAGYVLVKTSRSLVSLGTERMLVEFGKANLIDKARQQPDKVKQVLDKIKTDGLQPTLEAVFNKLGQPLPLGYCNVGRVVAVGKGVAEFKVDDRVVSNGNHAEFVCVPKNLVAKVPDDITDEEAAFTVIGSIGLQGIRLLNPQLGETVVVVGLGLIGLVAAQLLRANGCKVIGVDFDQQKVDMAASKGIVAVNPGKGTDPVRFVEDYTGGIGADGVLITASTQSHEVIHQACEMSRKRGRIVLVGVIGLNMRRDDFYKKELSFQVSCWYGAGRYDEEYENKGHDYPLAYVRWTEKRNFETILHAISSGSLDVKSLI
;
A
#
# COMPACT_ATOMS: atom_id res chain seq x y z
N VAL A 1 15.27 16.30 -7.14
CA VAL A 1 15.37 17.72 -7.49
C VAL A 1 14.02 18.35 -7.18
N LEU A 2 14.00 19.52 -6.55
CA LEU A 2 12.82 20.37 -6.40
C LEU A 2 12.67 21.19 -7.67
N GLU A 3 11.47 21.18 -8.26
CA GLU A 3 11.18 21.94 -9.49
C GLU A 3 10.00 22.87 -9.28
N GLU A 4 10.08 24.08 -9.82
CA GLU A 4 8.98 25.01 -9.88
C GLU A 4 8.16 24.72 -11.15
N VAL A 5 6.88 24.44 -10.96
CA VAL A 5 5.94 24.14 -12.05
C VAL A 5 4.69 25.00 -11.90
N PRO A 6 3.96 25.28 -13.00
CA PRO A 6 2.69 26.01 -12.90
C PRO A 6 1.68 25.27 -12.01
N VAL A 7 0.89 26.03 -11.24
CA VAL A 7 -0.22 25.46 -10.48
C VAL A 7 -1.19 24.75 -11.42
N PRO A 8 -1.57 23.48 -11.12
CA PRO A 8 -2.47 22.76 -12.00
C PRO A 8 -3.85 23.41 -12.05
N GLN A 9 -4.45 23.44 -13.22
CA GLN A 9 -5.83 23.90 -13.38
C GLN A 9 -6.82 22.81 -12.95
N VAL A 10 -7.89 23.21 -12.25
CA VAL A 10 -8.94 22.29 -11.87
C VAL A 10 -9.71 21.79 -13.08
N ARG A 11 -9.95 20.50 -13.16
CA ARG A 11 -10.68 19.81 -14.25
C ARG A 11 -12.06 19.34 -13.77
N ALA A 12 -12.96 19.06 -14.72
CA ALA A 12 -14.24 18.41 -14.39
C ALA A 12 -14.00 17.06 -13.69
N GLY A 13 -14.73 16.80 -12.61
CA GLY A 13 -14.56 15.60 -11.79
C GLY A 13 -13.38 15.62 -10.81
N TYR A 14 -12.62 16.74 -10.74
CA TYR A 14 -11.40 16.86 -9.95
C TYR A 14 -11.52 17.94 -8.87
N VAL A 15 -10.65 17.84 -7.89
CA VAL A 15 -10.50 18.79 -6.78
C VAL A 15 -9.07 19.32 -6.79
N LEU A 16 -8.89 20.64 -6.69
CA LEU A 16 -7.58 21.28 -6.51
C LEU A 16 -7.35 21.49 -5.01
N VAL A 17 -6.29 20.91 -4.50
CA VAL A 17 -5.94 20.92 -3.07
C VAL A 17 -4.63 21.66 -2.88
N LYS A 18 -4.60 22.62 -1.94
CA LYS A 18 -3.37 23.20 -1.41
C LYS A 18 -2.86 22.32 -0.29
N THR A 19 -1.69 21.75 -0.47
CA THR A 19 -1.08 20.80 0.47
C THR A 19 -0.68 21.47 1.79
N SER A 20 -1.01 20.84 2.90
CA SER A 20 -0.48 21.20 4.23
C SER A 20 0.58 20.21 4.70
N ARG A 21 0.37 18.93 4.44
CA ARG A 21 1.28 17.83 4.80
C ARG A 21 1.31 16.77 3.72
N SER A 22 2.42 16.07 3.62
CA SER A 22 2.53 14.84 2.83
C SER A 22 3.44 13.85 3.52
N LEU A 23 3.08 12.56 3.47
CA LEU A 23 3.83 11.48 4.09
C LEU A 23 4.78 10.84 3.07
N VAL A 24 6.06 10.75 3.42
CA VAL A 24 7.07 10.04 2.62
C VAL A 24 7.03 8.55 2.93
N SER A 25 6.78 7.74 1.91
CA SER A 25 6.84 6.28 2.01
C SER A 25 8.21 5.76 1.65
N LEU A 26 9.06 5.56 2.67
CA LEU A 26 10.46 5.17 2.48
C LEU A 26 10.64 3.92 1.60
N GLY A 27 9.77 2.92 1.72
CA GLY A 27 9.87 1.69 0.93
C GLY A 27 9.66 1.92 -0.57
N THR A 28 8.54 2.52 -0.94
CA THR A 28 8.15 2.72 -2.35
C THR A 28 8.96 3.83 -3.00
N GLU A 29 9.14 4.95 -2.32
CA GLU A 29 9.80 6.12 -2.90
C GLU A 29 11.31 5.92 -3.05
N ARG A 30 11.95 5.23 -2.09
CA ARG A 30 13.35 4.82 -2.22
C ARG A 30 13.57 3.97 -3.47
N MET A 31 12.68 3.00 -3.73
CA MET A 31 12.74 2.16 -4.93
C MET A 31 12.64 3.01 -6.21
N LEU A 32 11.75 4.01 -6.24
CA LEU A 32 11.61 4.94 -7.37
C LEU A 32 12.86 5.81 -7.56
N VAL A 33 13.44 6.30 -6.47
CA VAL A 33 14.69 7.10 -6.51
C VAL A 33 15.87 6.24 -6.97
N GLU A 34 16.00 5.01 -6.47
CA GLU A 34 17.05 4.08 -6.89
C GLU A 34 16.89 3.71 -8.39
N PHE A 35 15.66 3.46 -8.84
CA PHE A 35 15.37 3.26 -10.26
C PHE A 35 15.72 4.51 -11.09
N GLY A 36 15.39 5.71 -10.60
CA GLY A 36 15.76 6.96 -11.27
C GLY A 36 17.27 7.13 -11.46
N LYS A 37 18.06 6.76 -10.45
CA LYS A 37 19.53 6.82 -10.45
C LYS A 37 20.19 5.71 -11.23
N ALA A 38 19.51 4.60 -11.48
CA ALA A 38 20.07 3.44 -12.17
C ALA A 38 20.46 3.78 -13.64
N ASN A 39 21.52 3.17 -14.14
CA ASN A 39 21.90 3.27 -15.55
C ASN A 39 20.89 2.52 -16.45
N LEU A 40 21.00 2.73 -17.77
CA LEU A 40 20.04 2.16 -18.72
C LEU A 40 20.03 0.62 -18.71
N ILE A 41 21.18 -0.01 -18.46
CA ILE A 41 21.30 -1.48 -18.41
C ILE A 41 20.57 -2.02 -17.17
N ASP A 42 20.76 -1.37 -16.02
CA ASP A 42 20.09 -1.77 -14.77
C ASP A 42 18.58 -1.48 -14.82
N LYS A 43 18.16 -0.37 -15.44
CA LYS A 43 16.74 -0.09 -15.73
C LYS A 43 16.13 -1.18 -16.61
N ALA A 44 16.83 -1.62 -17.64
CA ALA A 44 16.37 -2.69 -18.52
C ALA A 44 16.24 -4.03 -17.76
N ARG A 45 17.20 -4.36 -16.90
CA ARG A 45 17.15 -5.58 -16.07
C ARG A 45 16.03 -5.58 -15.05
N GLN A 46 15.71 -4.41 -14.49
CA GLN A 46 14.62 -4.26 -13.51
C GLN A 46 13.22 -4.30 -14.15
N GLN A 47 13.12 -4.02 -15.47
CA GLN A 47 11.84 -3.99 -16.18
C GLN A 47 11.88 -4.80 -17.49
N PRO A 48 12.04 -6.12 -17.45
CA PRO A 48 12.16 -6.96 -18.65
C PRO A 48 10.93 -6.88 -19.57
N ASP A 49 9.73 -6.73 -19.00
CA ASP A 49 8.50 -6.58 -19.79
C ASP A 49 8.47 -5.27 -20.59
N LYS A 50 9.03 -4.18 -20.04
CA LYS A 50 9.18 -2.92 -20.77
C LYS A 50 10.18 -3.03 -21.89
N VAL A 51 11.28 -3.77 -21.66
CA VAL A 51 12.27 -4.06 -22.73
C VAL A 51 11.60 -4.82 -23.87
N LYS A 52 10.78 -5.83 -23.58
CA LYS A 52 10.02 -6.57 -24.58
C LYS A 52 9.07 -5.64 -25.36
N GLN A 53 8.32 -4.78 -24.67
CA GLN A 53 7.45 -3.78 -25.32
C GLN A 53 8.23 -2.83 -26.25
N VAL A 54 9.44 -2.39 -25.85
CA VAL A 54 10.32 -1.56 -26.68
C VAL A 54 10.78 -2.33 -27.91
N LEU A 55 11.18 -3.59 -27.75
CA LEU A 55 11.60 -4.45 -28.87
C LEU A 55 10.45 -4.71 -29.87
N ASP A 56 9.23 -4.93 -29.36
CA ASP A 56 8.06 -5.09 -30.23
C ASP A 56 7.71 -3.77 -30.93
N LYS A 57 7.82 -2.64 -30.25
CA LYS A 57 7.59 -1.31 -30.83
C LYS A 57 8.66 -0.95 -31.89
N ILE A 58 9.92 -1.38 -31.72
CA ILE A 58 10.95 -1.23 -32.76
C ILE A 58 10.55 -1.95 -34.06
N LYS A 59 9.91 -3.11 -33.96
CA LYS A 59 9.45 -3.87 -35.15
C LYS A 59 8.31 -3.15 -35.88
N THR A 60 7.47 -2.41 -35.15
CA THR A 60 6.30 -1.74 -35.71
C THR A 60 6.60 -0.33 -36.21
N ASP A 61 7.27 0.47 -35.36
CA ASP A 61 7.46 1.92 -35.57
C ASP A 61 8.88 2.26 -36.06
N GLY A 62 9.79 1.29 -36.06
CA GLY A 62 11.20 1.48 -36.37
C GLY A 62 12.07 1.86 -35.16
N LEU A 63 13.40 1.72 -35.32
CA LEU A 63 14.35 1.88 -34.25
C LEU A 63 14.44 3.35 -33.74
N GLN A 64 14.59 4.31 -34.64
CA GLN A 64 14.85 5.71 -34.28
C GLN A 64 13.65 6.37 -33.56
N PRO A 65 12.40 6.30 -34.06
CA PRO A 65 11.25 6.87 -33.33
C PRO A 65 11.01 6.19 -31.98
N THR A 66 11.29 4.89 -31.89
CA THR A 66 11.12 4.16 -30.62
C THR A 66 12.18 4.57 -29.60
N LEU A 67 13.44 4.73 -29.99
CA LEU A 67 14.49 5.20 -29.09
C LEU A 67 14.23 6.63 -28.63
N GLU A 68 13.83 7.55 -29.51
CA GLU A 68 13.46 8.91 -29.11
C GLU A 68 12.29 8.93 -28.11
N ALA A 69 11.26 8.11 -28.32
CA ALA A 69 10.14 7.99 -27.39
C ALA A 69 10.57 7.42 -26.01
N VAL A 70 11.48 6.45 -26.00
CA VAL A 70 12.04 5.87 -24.77
C VAL A 70 12.87 6.89 -24.01
N PHE A 71 13.78 7.60 -24.68
CA PHE A 71 14.62 8.62 -24.05
C PHE A 71 13.79 9.80 -23.55
N ASN A 72 12.81 10.26 -24.30
CA ASN A 72 11.89 11.31 -23.87
C ASN A 72 11.12 10.88 -22.62
N LYS A 73 10.64 9.64 -22.56
CA LYS A 73 9.93 9.12 -21.40
C LYS A 73 10.84 8.92 -20.18
N LEU A 74 12.08 8.47 -20.38
CA LEU A 74 13.07 8.31 -19.30
C LEU A 74 13.61 9.65 -18.79
N GLY A 75 13.61 10.69 -19.63
CA GLY A 75 14.03 12.05 -19.28
C GLY A 75 12.95 12.89 -18.60
N GLN A 76 11.68 12.42 -18.56
CA GLN A 76 10.63 13.15 -17.88
C GLN A 76 10.74 13.00 -16.36
N PRO A 77 10.66 14.10 -15.59
CA PRO A 77 10.62 14.02 -14.15
C PRO A 77 9.43 13.19 -13.68
N LEU A 78 9.66 12.25 -12.78
CA LEU A 78 8.61 11.48 -12.13
C LEU A 78 8.29 12.13 -10.79
N PRO A 79 7.08 12.68 -10.60
CA PRO A 79 6.70 13.26 -9.31
C PRO A 79 6.63 12.16 -8.25
N LEU A 80 7.20 12.42 -7.07
CA LEU A 80 7.19 11.52 -5.93
C LEU A 80 6.01 11.82 -5.00
N GLY A 81 5.66 10.84 -4.18
CA GLY A 81 4.58 10.95 -3.22
C GLY A 81 3.23 10.46 -3.73
N TYR A 82 2.43 10.02 -2.78
CA TYR A 82 1.05 9.56 -3.00
C TYR A 82 0.21 9.61 -1.70
N CYS A 83 0.66 10.38 -0.72
CA CYS A 83 -0.03 10.59 0.56
C CYS A 83 -0.04 12.08 0.86
N ASN A 84 -1.14 12.73 0.54
CA ASN A 84 -1.29 14.18 0.59
C ASN A 84 -2.47 14.58 1.49
N VAL A 85 -2.28 15.61 2.30
CA VAL A 85 -3.31 16.26 3.10
C VAL A 85 -3.31 17.74 2.80
N GLY A 86 -4.48 18.34 2.72
CA GLY A 86 -4.57 19.77 2.50
C GLY A 86 -5.99 20.33 2.53
N ARG A 87 -6.13 21.54 2.01
CA ARG A 87 -7.41 22.21 1.87
C ARG A 87 -7.80 22.36 0.41
N VAL A 88 -9.06 22.14 0.14
CA VAL A 88 -9.64 22.39 -1.18
C VAL A 88 -9.61 23.88 -1.48
N VAL A 89 -9.01 24.25 -2.62
CA VAL A 89 -8.98 25.65 -3.09
C VAL A 89 -9.83 25.87 -4.33
N ALA A 90 -10.15 24.81 -5.08
CA ALA A 90 -11.10 24.86 -6.17
C ALA A 90 -11.74 23.48 -6.41
N VAL A 91 -12.96 23.47 -6.91
CA VAL A 91 -13.76 22.29 -7.20
C VAL A 91 -14.16 22.28 -8.67
N GLY A 92 -13.91 21.20 -9.38
CA GLY A 92 -14.26 21.02 -10.76
C GLY A 92 -15.74 20.76 -11.00
N LYS A 93 -16.21 21.00 -12.23
CA LYS A 93 -17.60 20.70 -12.61
C LYS A 93 -17.93 19.23 -12.33
N GLY A 94 -19.11 18.94 -11.77
CA GLY A 94 -19.57 17.59 -11.49
C GLY A 94 -19.07 17.00 -10.17
N VAL A 95 -18.41 17.79 -9.31
CA VAL A 95 -18.05 17.43 -7.95
C VAL A 95 -18.97 18.15 -6.99
N ALA A 96 -19.83 17.42 -6.28
CA ALA A 96 -20.80 17.98 -5.34
C ALA A 96 -20.46 17.69 -3.86
N GLU A 97 -19.63 16.68 -3.62
CA GLU A 97 -19.28 16.21 -2.28
C GLU A 97 -18.21 17.06 -1.56
N PHE A 98 -17.50 17.91 -2.29
CA PHE A 98 -16.46 18.79 -1.74
C PHE A 98 -16.76 20.26 -2.02
N LYS A 99 -16.31 21.13 -1.13
CA LYS A 99 -16.35 22.60 -1.27
C LYS A 99 -14.98 23.20 -0.90
N VAL A 100 -14.78 24.47 -1.29
CA VAL A 100 -13.58 25.25 -0.88
C VAL A 100 -13.49 25.25 0.65
N ASP A 101 -12.28 25.17 1.17
CA ASP A 101 -11.87 25.06 2.57
C ASP A 101 -12.13 23.69 3.25
N ASP A 102 -12.76 22.72 2.58
CA ASP A 102 -12.80 21.36 3.13
C ASP A 102 -11.37 20.84 3.36
N ARG A 103 -11.12 20.26 4.55
CA ARG A 103 -9.90 19.50 4.83
C ARG A 103 -10.02 18.11 4.21
N VAL A 104 -9.02 17.74 3.41
CA VAL A 104 -9.07 16.48 2.65
C VAL A 104 -7.72 15.76 2.62
N VAL A 105 -7.80 14.43 2.49
CA VAL A 105 -6.67 13.58 2.11
C VAL A 105 -6.83 13.15 0.68
N SER A 106 -5.72 12.87 0.01
CA SER A 106 -5.69 12.36 -1.37
C SER A 106 -4.44 11.55 -1.66
N ASN A 107 -4.45 10.87 -2.81
CA ASN A 107 -3.23 10.23 -3.35
C ASN A 107 -2.33 11.21 -4.12
N GLY A 108 -2.47 12.51 -3.89
CA GLY A 108 -1.63 13.53 -4.52
C GLY A 108 -0.15 13.40 -4.21
N ASN A 109 0.67 13.86 -5.12
CA ASN A 109 2.13 13.85 -5.01
C ASN A 109 2.65 14.87 -3.98
N HIS A 110 3.96 14.84 -3.69
CA HIS A 110 4.65 15.90 -2.93
C HIS A 110 4.73 17.17 -3.78
N ALA A 111 3.75 18.03 -3.64
CA ALA A 111 3.67 19.33 -4.32
C ALA A 111 2.84 20.31 -3.49
N GLU A 112 3.04 21.61 -3.67
CA GLU A 112 2.25 22.64 -2.98
C GLU A 112 0.76 22.61 -3.37
N PHE A 113 0.49 22.25 -4.64
CA PHE A 113 -0.87 22.09 -5.16
C PHE A 113 -0.99 20.80 -5.93
N VAL A 114 -2.05 20.05 -5.68
CA VAL A 114 -2.36 18.81 -6.40
C VAL A 114 -3.79 18.86 -6.94
N CYS A 115 -3.96 18.45 -8.20
CA CYS A 115 -5.28 18.32 -8.82
C CYS A 115 -5.60 16.83 -8.91
N VAL A 116 -6.54 16.35 -8.10
CA VAL A 116 -6.83 14.94 -7.89
C VAL A 116 -8.29 14.61 -8.20
N PRO A 117 -8.59 13.42 -8.76
CA PRO A 117 -9.97 13.04 -9.04
C PRO A 117 -10.76 12.78 -7.76
N LYS A 118 -12.03 13.08 -7.76
CA LYS A 118 -12.91 13.05 -6.58
C LYS A 118 -12.97 11.69 -5.86
N ASN A 119 -12.81 10.57 -6.59
CA ASN A 119 -12.83 9.24 -6.02
C ASN A 119 -11.52 8.87 -5.29
N LEU A 120 -10.49 9.71 -5.41
CA LEU A 120 -9.22 9.57 -4.70
C LEU A 120 -9.02 10.67 -3.65
N VAL A 121 -10.13 11.23 -3.17
CA VAL A 121 -10.18 12.27 -2.12
C VAL A 121 -11.19 11.86 -1.05
N ALA A 122 -10.84 12.06 0.23
CA ALA A 122 -11.75 11.87 1.36
C ALA A 122 -11.65 13.05 2.34
N LYS A 123 -12.76 13.39 3.01
CA LYS A 123 -12.78 14.45 4.03
C LYS A 123 -12.11 13.98 5.31
N VAL A 124 -11.27 14.85 5.86
CA VAL A 124 -10.61 14.63 7.15
C VAL A 124 -11.55 15.02 8.29
N PRO A 125 -11.81 14.14 9.27
CA PRO A 125 -12.52 14.50 10.50
C PRO A 125 -11.84 15.63 11.28
N ASP A 126 -12.61 16.44 12.00
CA ASP A 126 -12.10 17.60 12.72
C ASP A 126 -11.21 17.25 13.93
N ASP A 127 -11.38 16.05 14.48
CA ASP A 127 -10.73 15.54 15.70
C ASP A 127 -9.34 14.92 15.46
N ILE A 128 -8.88 14.82 14.20
CA ILE A 128 -7.54 14.33 13.86
C ILE A 128 -6.70 15.43 13.20
N THR A 129 -5.39 15.38 13.41
CA THR A 129 -4.44 16.33 12.82
C THR A 129 -4.14 16.02 11.34
N ASP A 130 -3.55 16.96 10.62
CA ASP A 130 -3.10 16.73 9.23
C ASP A 130 -1.98 15.71 9.17
N GLU A 131 -1.11 15.67 10.18
CA GLU A 131 -0.03 14.69 10.32
C GLU A 131 -0.59 13.28 10.45
N GLU A 132 -1.60 13.07 11.29
CA GLU A 132 -2.27 11.78 11.45
C GLU A 132 -3.03 11.39 10.17
N ALA A 133 -3.74 12.34 9.58
CA ALA A 133 -4.48 12.12 8.33
C ALA A 133 -3.59 11.73 7.15
N ALA A 134 -2.31 12.14 7.14
CA ALA A 134 -1.35 11.80 6.09
C ALA A 134 -1.10 10.29 5.97
N PHE A 135 -1.39 9.50 7.00
CA PHE A 135 -1.28 8.03 6.97
C PHE A 135 -2.41 7.33 6.24
N THR A 136 -3.44 8.05 5.80
CA THR A 136 -4.66 7.46 5.23
C THR A 136 -4.40 6.57 4.02
N VAL A 137 -3.66 7.05 3.04
CA VAL A 137 -3.43 6.29 1.80
C VAL A 137 -2.59 5.05 2.07
N ILE A 138 -1.51 5.20 2.86
CA ILE A 138 -0.65 4.07 3.23
C ILE A 138 -1.39 3.05 4.11
N GLY A 139 -2.23 3.53 5.02
CA GLY A 139 -3.10 2.71 5.84
C GLY A 139 -4.08 1.90 4.99
N SER A 140 -4.59 2.49 3.92
CA SER A 140 -5.51 1.82 3.00
C SER A 140 -4.85 0.70 2.18
N ILE A 141 -3.54 0.79 1.94
CA ILE A 141 -2.77 -0.32 1.34
C ILE A 141 -2.78 -1.54 2.28
N GLY A 142 -2.49 -1.33 3.57
CA GLY A 142 -2.56 -2.39 4.58
C GLY A 142 -3.98 -2.94 4.74
N LEU A 143 -4.98 -2.05 4.79
CA LEU A 143 -6.40 -2.41 4.90
C LEU A 143 -6.88 -3.24 3.71
N GLN A 144 -6.45 -2.93 2.48
CA GLN A 144 -6.78 -3.74 1.30
C GLN A 144 -6.24 -5.16 1.44
N GLY A 145 -5.01 -5.32 1.91
CA GLY A 145 -4.45 -6.63 2.20
C GLY A 145 -5.28 -7.40 3.24
N ILE A 146 -5.73 -6.74 4.31
CA ILE A 146 -6.61 -7.32 5.32
C ILE A 146 -7.96 -7.75 4.72
N ARG A 147 -8.56 -6.92 3.86
CA ARG A 147 -9.84 -7.26 3.21
C ARG A 147 -9.74 -8.49 2.31
N LEU A 148 -8.61 -8.62 1.58
CA LEU A 148 -8.35 -9.81 0.76
C LEU A 148 -8.08 -11.05 1.64
N LEU A 149 -7.40 -10.87 2.77
CA LEU A 149 -7.17 -11.93 3.75
C LEU A 149 -8.50 -12.38 4.40
N ASN A 150 -9.48 -11.48 4.51
CA ASN A 150 -10.82 -11.72 5.06
C ASN A 150 -10.80 -12.41 6.43
N PRO A 151 -10.09 -11.86 7.42
CA PRO A 151 -9.96 -12.49 8.73
C PRO A 151 -11.26 -12.39 9.54
N GLN A 152 -11.52 -13.42 10.33
CA GLN A 152 -12.66 -13.48 11.23
C GLN A 152 -12.23 -13.13 12.67
N LEU A 153 -13.17 -12.68 13.50
CA LEU A 153 -12.97 -12.42 14.92
C LEU A 153 -12.36 -13.65 15.61
N GLY A 154 -11.26 -13.47 16.34
CA GLY A 154 -10.57 -14.54 17.09
C GLY A 154 -9.53 -15.33 16.29
N GLU A 155 -9.43 -15.13 14.97
CA GLU A 155 -8.36 -15.75 14.16
C GLU A 155 -6.97 -15.25 14.56
N THR A 156 -5.97 -16.13 14.38
CA THR A 156 -4.55 -15.77 14.52
C THR A 156 -3.98 -15.39 13.17
N VAL A 157 -3.47 -14.17 13.07
CA VAL A 157 -2.87 -13.64 11.84
C VAL A 157 -1.42 -13.25 12.08
N VAL A 158 -0.53 -13.72 11.20
CA VAL A 158 0.89 -13.32 11.19
C VAL A 158 1.09 -12.16 10.20
N VAL A 159 1.77 -11.11 10.65
CA VAL A 159 2.21 -9.99 9.81
C VAL A 159 3.72 -10.08 9.63
N VAL A 160 4.17 -10.39 8.41
CA VAL A 160 5.60 -10.50 8.08
C VAL A 160 6.09 -9.19 7.48
N GLY A 161 6.99 -8.54 8.22
CA GLY A 161 7.46 -7.18 7.95
C GLY A 161 6.68 -6.14 8.76
N LEU A 162 7.35 -5.52 9.74
CA LEU A 162 6.80 -4.50 10.63
C LEU A 162 7.27 -3.09 10.24
N GLY A 163 7.41 -2.84 8.94
CA GLY A 163 7.53 -1.49 8.41
C GLY A 163 6.23 -0.71 8.58
N LEU A 164 6.15 0.50 8.03
CA LEU A 164 5.00 1.39 8.19
C LEU A 164 3.66 0.71 7.88
N ILE A 165 3.56 0.03 6.72
CA ILE A 165 2.34 -0.70 6.32
C ILE A 165 2.05 -1.85 7.28
N GLY A 166 3.08 -2.61 7.69
CA GLY A 166 2.92 -3.74 8.59
C GLY A 166 2.45 -3.34 9.99
N LEU A 167 3.02 -2.27 10.57
CA LEU A 167 2.59 -1.76 11.87
C LEU A 167 1.15 -1.23 11.87
N VAL A 168 0.74 -0.55 10.78
CA VAL A 168 -0.64 -0.10 10.60
C VAL A 168 -1.57 -1.31 10.43
N ALA A 169 -1.22 -2.26 9.58
CA ALA A 169 -2.02 -3.46 9.36
C ALA A 169 -2.18 -4.31 10.63
N ALA A 170 -1.11 -4.46 11.40
CA ALA A 170 -1.15 -5.22 12.66
C ALA A 170 -2.09 -4.58 13.69
N GLN A 171 -2.13 -3.25 13.81
CA GLN A 171 -3.08 -2.55 14.65
C GLN A 171 -4.53 -2.72 14.17
N LEU A 172 -4.77 -2.59 12.86
CA LEU A 172 -6.10 -2.79 12.25
C LEU A 172 -6.61 -4.23 12.45
N LEU A 173 -5.75 -5.24 12.31
CA LEU A 173 -6.08 -6.63 12.59
C LEU A 173 -6.47 -6.84 14.06
N ARG A 174 -5.73 -6.22 14.99
CA ARG A 174 -6.10 -6.22 16.42
C ARG A 174 -7.45 -5.57 16.65
N ALA A 175 -7.69 -4.40 16.07
CA ALA A 175 -8.98 -3.70 16.16
C ALA A 175 -10.12 -4.55 15.58
N ASN A 176 -9.84 -5.40 14.57
CA ASN A 176 -10.79 -6.37 14.03
C ASN A 176 -10.98 -7.63 14.92
N GLY A 177 -10.31 -7.67 16.09
CA GLY A 177 -10.45 -8.77 17.05
C GLY A 177 -9.59 -10.00 16.74
N CYS A 178 -8.57 -9.88 15.90
CA CYS A 178 -7.62 -10.95 15.63
C CYS A 178 -6.53 -11.00 16.70
N LYS A 179 -5.96 -12.20 16.93
CA LYS A 179 -4.68 -12.38 17.60
C LYS A 179 -3.58 -12.12 16.56
N VAL A 180 -2.68 -11.19 16.83
CA VAL A 180 -1.68 -10.78 15.84
C VAL A 180 -0.28 -11.10 16.30
N ILE A 181 0.48 -11.76 15.41
CA ILE A 181 1.92 -12.03 15.58
C ILE A 181 2.68 -11.25 14.52
N GLY A 182 3.59 -10.37 14.94
CA GLY A 182 4.46 -9.63 14.05
C GLY A 182 5.83 -10.30 13.91
N VAL A 183 6.41 -10.26 12.71
CA VAL A 183 7.75 -10.81 12.43
C VAL A 183 8.56 -9.75 11.69
N ASP A 184 9.70 -9.34 12.26
CA ASP A 184 10.67 -8.44 11.58
C ASP A 184 12.09 -8.70 12.12
N PHE A 185 13.11 -8.50 11.26
CA PHE A 185 14.52 -8.61 11.66
C PHE A 185 15.05 -7.37 12.41
N ASP A 186 14.33 -6.26 12.31
CA ASP A 186 14.66 -5.01 12.99
C ASP A 186 14.04 -4.98 14.41
N GLN A 187 14.89 -4.97 15.43
CA GLN A 187 14.43 -4.97 16.82
C GLN A 187 13.60 -3.74 17.18
N GLN A 188 13.93 -2.58 16.62
CA GLN A 188 13.17 -1.35 16.92
C GLN A 188 11.72 -1.46 16.46
N LYS A 189 11.49 -2.11 15.31
CA LYS A 189 10.13 -2.36 14.79
C LYS A 189 9.39 -3.41 15.61
N VAL A 190 10.10 -4.44 16.08
CA VAL A 190 9.54 -5.46 17.01
C VAL A 190 9.13 -4.80 18.30
N ASP A 191 9.99 -3.95 18.89
CA ASP A 191 9.69 -3.22 20.13
C ASP A 191 8.54 -2.23 19.95
N MET A 192 8.47 -1.56 18.79
CA MET A 192 7.36 -0.68 18.43
C MET A 192 6.03 -1.48 18.33
N ALA A 193 6.02 -2.64 17.70
CA ALA A 193 4.85 -3.51 17.65
C ALA A 193 4.43 -3.97 19.04
N ALA A 194 5.39 -4.35 19.87
CA ALA A 194 5.15 -4.76 21.26
C ALA A 194 4.53 -3.63 22.08
N SER A 195 4.99 -2.37 21.92
CA SER A 195 4.42 -1.20 22.58
C SER A 195 2.95 -0.95 22.23
N LYS A 196 2.50 -1.45 21.05
CA LYS A 196 1.10 -1.44 20.60
C LYS A 196 0.33 -2.69 21.05
N GLY A 197 0.91 -3.52 21.91
CA GLY A 197 0.32 -4.75 22.41
C GLY A 197 0.20 -5.86 21.35
N ILE A 198 1.06 -5.86 20.36
CA ILE A 198 1.20 -6.90 19.33
C ILE A 198 2.32 -7.83 19.77
N VAL A 199 2.06 -9.12 19.82
CA VAL A 199 3.11 -10.12 20.02
C VAL A 199 4.04 -10.09 18.81
N ALA A 200 5.34 -9.88 19.02
CA ALA A 200 6.27 -9.74 17.91
C ALA A 200 7.59 -10.46 18.17
N VAL A 201 8.18 -11.02 17.12
CA VAL A 201 9.41 -11.81 17.18
C VAL A 201 10.45 -11.33 16.18
N ASN A 202 11.72 -11.47 16.57
CA ASN A 202 12.87 -11.14 15.74
C ASN A 202 13.66 -12.40 15.36
N PRO A 203 13.55 -12.88 14.11
CA PRO A 203 14.32 -14.05 13.67
C PRO A 203 15.83 -13.85 13.72
N GLY A 204 16.30 -12.61 13.54
CA GLY A 204 17.73 -12.26 13.64
C GLY A 204 18.34 -12.46 15.04
N LYS A 205 17.51 -12.66 16.06
CA LYS A 205 17.92 -12.96 17.43
C LYS A 205 17.78 -14.44 17.81
N GLY A 206 17.62 -15.32 16.81
CA GLY A 206 17.56 -16.77 17.02
C GLY A 206 16.17 -17.33 17.27
N THR A 207 15.12 -16.54 17.19
CA THR A 207 13.74 -17.02 17.28
C THR A 207 13.29 -17.53 15.90
N ASP A 208 13.03 -18.83 15.80
CA ASP A 208 12.40 -19.38 14.59
C ASP A 208 10.92 -18.99 14.54
N PRO A 209 10.50 -18.19 13.56
CA PRO A 209 9.13 -17.69 13.48
C PRO A 209 8.10 -18.80 13.21
N VAL A 210 8.48 -19.87 12.51
CA VAL A 210 7.59 -20.99 12.22
C VAL A 210 7.27 -21.72 13.51
N ARG A 211 8.29 -22.11 14.27
CA ARG A 211 8.13 -22.73 15.59
C ARG A 211 7.37 -21.86 16.55
N PHE A 212 7.70 -20.58 16.60
CA PHE A 212 6.98 -19.64 17.47
C PHE A 212 5.48 -19.61 17.19
N VAL A 213 5.09 -19.54 15.92
CA VAL A 213 3.67 -19.55 15.52
C VAL A 213 3.02 -20.89 15.85
N GLU A 214 3.71 -22.00 15.64
CA GLU A 214 3.24 -23.34 15.97
C GLU A 214 2.97 -23.47 17.48
N ASP A 215 3.93 -23.08 18.31
CA ASP A 215 3.80 -23.10 19.77
C ASP A 215 2.67 -22.16 20.26
N TYR A 216 2.61 -20.93 19.73
CA TYR A 216 1.59 -19.93 20.08
C TYR A 216 0.17 -20.40 19.75
N THR A 217 0.01 -21.18 18.69
CA THR A 217 -1.29 -21.67 18.20
C THR A 217 -1.61 -23.09 18.69
N GLY A 218 -0.78 -23.68 19.56
CA GLY A 218 -0.96 -25.06 20.05
C GLY A 218 -0.86 -26.11 18.95
N GLY A 219 0.01 -25.92 17.97
CA GLY A 219 0.25 -26.82 16.84
C GLY A 219 -0.71 -26.67 15.67
N ILE A 220 -1.67 -25.71 15.72
CA ILE A 220 -2.66 -25.52 14.66
C ILE A 220 -2.06 -24.73 13.47
N GLY A 221 -1.26 -23.73 13.73
CA GLY A 221 -0.76 -22.75 12.77
C GLY A 221 -1.68 -21.53 12.59
N ALA A 222 -1.23 -20.53 11.88
CA ALA A 222 -1.94 -19.27 11.66
C ALA A 222 -3.11 -19.43 10.66
N ASP A 223 -4.22 -18.75 10.92
CA ASP A 223 -5.37 -18.67 10.02
C ASP A 223 -5.07 -17.87 8.76
N GLY A 224 -4.23 -16.84 8.91
CA GLY A 224 -3.80 -15.98 7.84
C GLY A 224 -2.38 -15.46 8.02
N VAL A 225 -1.69 -15.24 6.90
CA VAL A 225 -0.38 -14.57 6.85
C VAL A 225 -0.45 -13.37 5.92
N LEU A 226 -0.17 -12.18 6.43
CA LEU A 226 -0.10 -10.94 5.67
C LEU A 226 1.37 -10.55 5.49
N ILE A 227 1.86 -10.56 4.25
CA ILE A 227 3.26 -10.26 3.93
C ILE A 227 3.36 -8.80 3.48
N THR A 228 3.94 -7.96 4.32
CA THR A 228 4.20 -6.53 4.05
C THR A 228 5.68 -6.22 3.88
N ALA A 229 6.54 -7.25 3.98
CA ALA A 229 7.98 -7.13 3.80
C ALA A 229 8.37 -6.77 2.36
N SER A 230 9.52 -6.10 2.22
CA SER A 230 10.16 -5.84 0.93
C SER A 230 11.55 -6.47 0.94
N THR A 231 11.75 -7.53 0.14
CA THR A 231 13.01 -8.28 0.06
C THR A 231 13.08 -9.08 -1.24
N GLN A 232 14.28 -9.41 -1.69
CA GLN A 232 14.49 -10.32 -2.83
C GLN A 232 14.46 -11.80 -2.41
N SER A 233 14.38 -12.10 -1.12
CA SER A 233 14.36 -13.47 -0.62
C SER A 233 13.10 -14.22 -1.04
N HIS A 234 13.25 -15.46 -1.45
CA HIS A 234 12.18 -16.41 -1.71
C HIS A 234 11.73 -17.16 -0.45
N GLU A 235 12.51 -17.07 0.63
CA GLU A 235 12.26 -17.82 1.88
C GLU A 235 10.99 -17.34 2.58
N VAL A 236 10.63 -16.08 2.44
CA VAL A 236 9.45 -15.49 3.09
C VAL A 236 8.16 -16.22 2.72
N ILE A 237 7.98 -16.60 1.45
CA ILE A 237 6.78 -17.31 1.03
C ILE A 237 6.76 -18.76 1.55
N HIS A 238 7.91 -19.43 1.66
CA HIS A 238 8.02 -20.77 2.23
C HIS A 238 7.66 -20.75 3.71
N GLN A 239 8.25 -19.85 4.50
CA GLN A 239 7.92 -19.67 5.91
C GLN A 239 6.45 -19.31 6.13
N ALA A 240 5.86 -18.46 5.26
CA ALA A 240 4.44 -18.16 5.34
C ALA A 240 3.57 -19.40 5.14
N CYS A 241 3.94 -20.31 4.23
CA CYS A 241 3.25 -21.59 4.06
C CYS A 241 3.42 -22.51 5.27
N GLU A 242 4.63 -22.57 5.85
CA GLU A 242 4.91 -23.37 7.04
C GLU A 242 4.16 -22.88 8.27
N MET A 243 4.10 -21.56 8.49
CA MET A 243 3.34 -20.97 9.61
C MET A 243 1.83 -21.12 9.48
N SER A 244 1.31 -21.32 8.26
CA SER A 244 -0.14 -21.40 8.02
C SER A 244 -0.71 -22.74 8.46
N ARG A 245 -1.92 -22.72 9.05
CA ARG A 245 -2.72 -23.93 9.23
C ARG A 245 -3.19 -24.53 7.90
N LYS A 246 -3.78 -25.73 7.94
CA LYS A 246 -4.51 -26.27 6.78
C LYS A 246 -5.61 -25.29 6.36
N ARG A 247 -5.74 -25.04 5.05
CA ARG A 247 -6.67 -24.08 4.43
C ARG A 247 -6.47 -22.64 4.91
N GLY A 248 -5.25 -22.32 5.36
CA GLY A 248 -4.83 -20.95 5.69
C GLY A 248 -4.77 -20.07 4.45
N ARG A 249 -4.76 -18.77 4.68
CA ARG A 249 -4.76 -17.73 3.62
C ARG A 249 -3.49 -16.91 3.71
N ILE A 250 -2.87 -16.66 2.57
CA ILE A 250 -1.66 -15.82 2.47
C ILE A 250 -1.95 -14.66 1.54
N VAL A 251 -1.71 -13.44 1.98
CA VAL A 251 -1.84 -12.23 1.16
C VAL A 251 -0.53 -11.48 1.12
N LEU A 252 -0.06 -11.20 -0.09
CA LEU A 252 1.14 -10.42 -0.35
C LEU A 252 0.77 -8.96 -0.64
N VAL A 253 1.18 -8.06 0.22
CA VAL A 253 1.06 -6.60 0.08
C VAL A 253 2.40 -5.98 -0.31
N GLY A 254 3.49 -6.52 0.23
CA GLY A 254 4.85 -6.06 -0.03
C GLY A 254 5.41 -6.59 -1.35
N VAL A 255 6.73 -6.63 -1.43
CA VAL A 255 7.46 -7.13 -2.61
C VAL A 255 8.48 -8.15 -2.15
N ILE A 256 8.30 -9.40 -2.55
CA ILE A 256 9.22 -10.51 -2.22
C ILE A 256 9.59 -11.31 -3.47
N GLY A 257 10.60 -12.17 -3.37
CA GLY A 257 10.84 -13.19 -4.37
C GLY A 257 9.71 -14.24 -4.37
N LEU A 258 9.16 -14.55 -5.54
CA LEU A 258 8.04 -15.48 -5.71
C LEU A 258 8.49 -16.78 -6.41
N ASN A 259 9.41 -17.52 -5.80
CA ASN A 259 9.69 -18.88 -6.22
C ASN A 259 8.76 -19.85 -5.48
N MET A 260 7.56 -20.00 -6.01
CA MET A 260 6.50 -20.81 -5.39
C MET A 260 6.66 -22.29 -5.73
N ARG A 261 6.75 -23.13 -4.71
CA ARG A 261 6.77 -24.58 -4.85
C ARG A 261 5.37 -25.15 -4.59
N ARG A 262 4.87 -25.98 -5.49
CA ARG A 262 3.55 -26.62 -5.34
C ARG A 262 3.41 -27.33 -3.99
N ASP A 263 4.46 -27.99 -3.51
CA ASP A 263 4.41 -28.80 -2.28
C ASP A 263 4.15 -27.97 -1.03
N ASP A 264 4.58 -26.70 -0.99
CA ASP A 264 4.33 -25.80 0.13
C ASP A 264 2.81 -25.53 0.31
N PHE A 265 2.07 -25.49 -0.79
CA PHE A 265 0.64 -25.18 -0.81
C PHE A 265 -0.24 -26.44 -0.76
N TYR A 266 0.15 -27.48 -1.48
CA TYR A 266 -0.68 -28.65 -1.76
C TYR A 266 -1.11 -29.40 -0.50
N LYS A 267 -0.17 -29.71 0.41
CA LYS A 267 -0.43 -30.50 1.61
C LYS A 267 -1.37 -29.81 2.60
N LYS A 268 -1.38 -28.48 2.58
CA LYS A 268 -2.21 -27.66 3.48
C LYS A 268 -3.39 -27.01 2.76
N GLU A 269 -3.53 -27.20 1.45
CA GLU A 269 -4.62 -26.60 0.64
C GLU A 269 -4.69 -25.07 0.83
N LEU A 270 -3.52 -24.39 0.76
CA LEU A 270 -3.40 -22.95 1.01
C LEU A 270 -3.93 -22.12 -0.14
N SER A 271 -4.49 -20.95 0.17
CA SER A 271 -4.78 -19.90 -0.80
C SER A 271 -3.74 -18.79 -0.74
N PHE A 272 -3.38 -18.26 -1.91
CA PHE A 272 -2.46 -17.13 -2.03
C PHE A 272 -3.03 -16.06 -2.95
N GLN A 273 -2.94 -14.81 -2.52
CA GLN A 273 -3.39 -13.66 -3.31
C GLN A 273 -2.43 -12.49 -3.19
N VAL A 274 -2.20 -11.78 -4.30
CA VAL A 274 -1.44 -10.52 -4.31
C VAL A 274 -2.42 -9.36 -4.17
N SER A 275 -2.14 -8.45 -3.24
CA SER A 275 -2.90 -7.22 -3.04
C SER A 275 -2.46 -6.14 -4.03
N CYS A 276 -3.42 -5.40 -4.56
CA CYS A 276 -3.15 -4.28 -5.44
C CYS A 276 -3.51 -2.97 -4.74
N TRP A 277 -2.51 -2.17 -4.39
CA TRP A 277 -2.63 -0.83 -3.82
C TRP A 277 -3.67 -0.71 -2.69
N TYR A 278 -4.57 0.30 -2.76
CA TYR A 278 -5.46 0.69 -1.67
C TYR A 278 -6.94 0.35 -1.90
N GLY A 279 -7.28 -0.49 -2.89
CA GLY A 279 -8.64 -0.99 -3.03
C GLY A 279 -9.14 -1.17 -4.45
N ALA A 280 -10.39 -1.60 -4.56
CA ALA A 280 -11.08 -1.69 -5.83
C ALA A 280 -11.28 -0.31 -6.45
N GLY A 281 -11.10 -0.23 -7.76
CA GLY A 281 -11.04 1.02 -8.54
C GLY A 281 -9.65 1.33 -9.08
N ARG A 282 -8.61 0.72 -8.51
CA ARG A 282 -7.24 0.95 -8.95
C ARG A 282 -7.02 0.47 -10.39
N TYR A 283 -6.48 1.38 -11.22
CA TYR A 283 -6.30 1.21 -12.67
C TYR A 283 -7.61 1.14 -13.48
N ASP A 284 -8.76 1.40 -12.87
CA ASP A 284 -10.02 1.57 -13.58
C ASP A 284 -10.23 3.04 -13.94
N GLU A 285 -10.13 3.36 -15.22
CA GLU A 285 -10.26 4.71 -15.76
C GLU A 285 -11.64 5.33 -15.45
N GLU A 286 -12.71 4.51 -15.47
CA GLU A 286 -14.06 4.96 -15.15
C GLU A 286 -14.18 5.38 -13.69
N TYR A 287 -13.58 4.61 -12.78
CA TYR A 287 -13.60 4.93 -11.37
C TYR A 287 -12.64 6.06 -11.01
N GLU A 288 -11.33 5.91 -11.33
CA GLU A 288 -10.31 6.88 -10.90
C GLU A 288 -10.51 8.23 -11.58
N ASN A 289 -10.54 8.29 -12.91
CA ASN A 289 -10.45 9.55 -13.64
C ASN A 289 -11.80 10.15 -14.02
N LYS A 290 -12.81 9.32 -14.32
CA LYS A 290 -14.15 9.81 -14.67
C LYS A 290 -15.08 9.95 -13.47
N GLY A 291 -14.69 9.40 -12.32
CA GLY A 291 -15.42 9.55 -11.06
C GLY A 291 -16.72 8.75 -11.00
N HIS A 292 -16.86 7.69 -11.79
CA HIS A 292 -17.98 6.76 -11.72
C HIS A 292 -17.72 5.74 -10.60
N ASP A 293 -18.55 5.74 -9.57
CA ASP A 293 -18.45 4.77 -8.48
C ASP A 293 -19.17 3.47 -8.86
N TYR A 294 -18.68 2.37 -8.29
CA TYR A 294 -19.34 1.07 -8.41
C TYR A 294 -20.63 1.02 -7.59
N PRO A 295 -21.64 0.23 -8.02
CA PRO A 295 -22.82 -0.03 -7.19
C PRO A 295 -22.39 -0.62 -5.85
N LEU A 296 -22.74 0.06 -4.76
CA LEU A 296 -22.31 -0.25 -3.39
C LEU A 296 -22.60 -1.70 -2.97
N ALA A 297 -23.73 -2.24 -3.44
CA ALA A 297 -24.15 -3.61 -3.14
C ALA A 297 -23.20 -4.69 -3.70
N TYR A 298 -22.46 -4.37 -4.77
CA TYR A 298 -21.55 -5.31 -5.43
C TYR A 298 -20.08 -5.08 -5.13
N VAL A 299 -19.69 -3.80 -4.95
CA VAL A 299 -18.31 -3.43 -4.60
C VAL A 299 -18.35 -2.56 -3.36
N ARG A 300 -18.34 -3.22 -2.18
CA ARG A 300 -18.46 -2.51 -0.89
C ARG A 300 -17.25 -1.65 -0.59
N TRP A 301 -16.04 -2.12 -0.92
CA TRP A 301 -14.79 -1.51 -0.52
C TRP A 301 -13.96 -1.04 -1.71
N THR A 302 -14.14 0.25 -2.05
CA THR A 302 -13.33 0.93 -3.07
C THR A 302 -12.18 1.68 -2.41
N GLU A 303 -11.27 2.23 -3.22
CA GLU A 303 -10.17 3.09 -2.77
C GLU A 303 -10.65 4.19 -1.82
N LYS A 304 -11.65 4.98 -2.23
CA LYS A 304 -12.24 6.06 -1.41
C LYS A 304 -12.80 5.54 -0.09
N ARG A 305 -13.56 4.45 -0.11
CA ARG A 305 -14.16 3.89 1.11
C ARG A 305 -13.12 3.29 2.04
N ASN A 306 -11.97 2.85 1.52
CA ASN A 306 -10.83 2.49 2.34
C ASN A 306 -10.18 3.71 2.98
N PHE A 307 -10.05 4.85 2.26
CA PHE A 307 -9.59 6.10 2.86
C PHE A 307 -10.50 6.54 4.02
N GLU A 308 -11.80 6.56 3.80
CA GLU A 308 -12.80 6.88 4.83
C GLU A 308 -12.72 5.95 6.04
N THR A 309 -12.46 4.65 5.80
CA THR A 309 -12.31 3.65 6.88
C THR A 309 -11.06 3.92 7.71
N ILE A 310 -9.93 4.25 7.09
CA ILE A 310 -8.69 4.58 7.81
C ILE A 310 -8.86 5.87 8.63
N LEU A 311 -9.43 6.91 8.05
CA LEU A 311 -9.73 8.16 8.77
C LEU A 311 -10.61 7.90 10.00
N HIS A 312 -11.65 7.09 9.84
CA HIS A 312 -12.49 6.67 10.96
C HIS A 312 -11.71 5.86 12.02
N ALA A 313 -10.83 4.96 11.61
CA ALA A 313 -10.02 4.16 12.54
C ALA A 313 -9.04 5.03 13.34
N ILE A 314 -8.49 6.09 12.75
CA ILE A 314 -7.65 7.06 13.45
C ILE A 314 -8.51 7.89 14.42
N SER A 315 -9.62 8.45 13.96
CA SER A 315 -10.54 9.27 14.75
C SER A 315 -11.11 8.51 15.97
N SER A 316 -11.48 7.25 15.78
CA SER A 316 -11.98 6.39 16.87
C SER A 316 -10.89 5.88 17.83
N GLY A 317 -9.61 6.15 17.57
CA GLY A 317 -8.49 5.62 18.35
C GLY A 317 -8.20 4.14 18.12
N SER A 318 -8.87 3.49 17.18
CA SER A 318 -8.60 2.08 16.81
C SER A 318 -7.27 1.89 16.08
N LEU A 319 -6.77 2.96 15.46
CA LEU A 319 -5.46 3.04 14.82
C LEU A 319 -4.69 4.25 15.39
N ASP A 320 -3.60 3.98 16.11
CA ASP A 320 -2.70 5.01 16.60
C ASP A 320 -1.48 5.16 15.68
N VAL A 321 -1.41 6.31 15.01
CA VAL A 321 -0.31 6.69 14.12
C VAL A 321 0.62 7.75 14.72
N LYS A 322 0.27 8.35 15.87
CA LYS A 322 1.06 9.43 16.50
C LYS A 322 2.49 9.04 16.78
N SER A 323 2.70 7.81 17.22
CA SER A 323 4.05 7.29 17.50
C SER A 323 4.85 6.94 16.24
N LEU A 324 4.25 7.08 15.06
CA LEU A 324 4.88 6.81 13.74
C LEU A 324 5.25 8.11 13.01
N ILE A 325 4.89 9.27 13.57
CA ILE A 325 5.17 10.62 13.03
C ILE A 325 6.61 11.02 13.28
#